data_c855f2e001eb2cdd25e1abf009ceefc7
#
_entry.id   c855f2e001eb2cdd25e1abf009ceefc7
#
_cell.length_a   1.000
_cell.length_b   1.000
_cell.length_c   1.000
_cell.angle_alpha   90.00
_cell.angle_beta   90.00
_cell.angle_gamma   90.00
#
_symmetry.space_group_name_H-M   'P 1'
#
loop_
_entity.id
_entity.type
_entity.pdbx_description
1 polymer ?
#
loop_
_entity_poly.entity_id
_entity_poly.type
_entity_poly.pdbx_seq_one_letter_code
_entity_poly.pdbx_strand_id
1 'polypeptide(L)'
;MEEQSMIRNIKIEDAETIQRICNISLGYSVSIETVMRQIQKLSEDVNHHYVYVYEDEKLQKVVGFVHAEVYESLYSYSGLNILGLAVLPEFQGKGIGKELMYYLEVNAKNDSVLFVRLNSADYRVEAHKFYESIGYVCDKTQKRFIKRLD
;
A
#
# COMPACT_ATOMS: atom_id res chain seq x y z
N MET A 1 26.16 7.50 11.84
CA MET A 1 25.12 8.28 11.12
C MET A 1 23.83 7.51 11.12
N GLU A 2 22.77 8.09 11.64
CA GLU A 2 21.47 7.49 11.52
C GLU A 2 21.03 7.56 10.06
N GLU A 3 20.65 6.42 9.49
CA GLU A 3 19.99 6.41 8.19
C GLU A 3 18.64 7.11 8.33
N GLN A 4 18.45 8.19 7.60
CA GLN A 4 17.13 8.82 7.54
C GLN A 4 16.17 7.86 6.85
N SER A 5 15.03 7.60 7.51
CA SER A 5 13.99 6.78 6.90
C SER A 5 13.48 7.47 5.63
N MET A 6 13.49 6.73 4.52
CA MET A 6 12.93 7.17 3.24
C MET A 6 11.41 7.04 3.22
N ILE A 7 10.84 6.41 4.24
CA ILE A 7 9.40 6.12 4.33
C ILE A 7 8.76 7.03 5.36
N ARG A 8 7.64 7.63 4.99
CA ARG A 8 6.88 8.52 5.85
C ARG A 8 5.38 8.43 5.57
N ASN A 9 4.58 9.02 6.45
CA ASN A 9 3.15 9.16 6.19
C ASN A 9 2.90 10.01 4.95
N ILE A 10 1.83 9.69 4.23
CA ILE A 10 1.39 10.44 3.06
C ILE A 10 0.97 11.86 3.46
N LYS A 11 1.20 12.81 2.56
CA LYS A 11 0.79 14.21 2.69
C LYS A 11 -0.04 14.62 1.48
N ILE A 12 -0.84 15.67 1.64
CA ILE A 12 -1.67 16.18 0.55
C ILE A 12 -0.83 16.59 -0.67
N GLU A 13 0.38 17.09 -0.44
CA GLU A 13 1.32 17.50 -1.49
C GLU A 13 1.79 16.32 -2.34
N ASP A 14 1.59 15.09 -1.89
CA ASP A 14 1.96 13.89 -2.65
C ASP A 14 0.94 13.52 -3.72
N ALA A 15 -0.21 14.19 -3.79
CA ALA A 15 -1.36 13.78 -4.59
C ALA A 15 -1.03 13.61 -6.07
N GLU A 16 -0.28 14.53 -6.67
CA GLU A 16 0.08 14.47 -8.08
C GLU A 16 0.92 13.23 -8.39
N THR A 17 1.91 12.96 -7.55
CA THR A 17 2.77 11.79 -7.71
C THR A 17 2.01 10.49 -7.47
N ILE A 18 1.15 10.46 -6.46
CA ILE A 18 0.31 9.28 -6.18
C ILE A 18 -0.62 8.99 -7.36
N GLN A 19 -1.25 10.01 -7.93
CA GLN A 19 -2.07 9.86 -9.14
C GLN A 19 -1.27 9.20 -10.27
N ARG A 20 -0.06 9.69 -10.50
CA ARG A 20 0.83 9.16 -11.54
C ARG A 20 1.19 7.71 -11.28
N ILE A 21 1.54 7.36 -10.04
CA ILE A 21 1.87 5.98 -9.66
C ILE A 21 0.66 5.06 -9.88
N CYS A 22 -0.53 5.48 -9.45
CA CYS A 22 -1.75 4.68 -9.64
C CYS A 22 -2.03 4.44 -11.12
N ASN A 23 -1.87 5.45 -11.97
CA ASN A 23 -2.08 5.33 -13.40
C ASN A 23 -1.05 4.41 -14.06
N ILE A 24 0.23 4.65 -13.82
CA ILE A 24 1.31 3.93 -14.49
C ILE A 24 1.49 2.52 -13.95
N SER A 25 1.51 2.36 -12.63
CA SER A 25 1.89 1.08 -11.99
C SER A 25 0.70 0.18 -11.66
N LEU A 26 -0.49 0.75 -11.44
CA LEU A 26 -1.69 -0.02 -11.10
C LEU A 26 -2.76 0.00 -12.20
N GLY A 27 -2.61 0.85 -13.21
CA GLY A 27 -3.56 0.94 -14.32
C GLY A 27 -4.87 1.63 -13.98
N TYR A 28 -4.92 2.42 -12.91
CA TYR A 28 -6.12 3.15 -12.51
C TYR A 28 -6.09 4.58 -13.03
N SER A 29 -7.11 4.94 -13.82
CA SER A 29 -7.32 6.31 -14.27
C SER A 29 -8.14 7.05 -13.22
N VAL A 30 -7.50 7.91 -12.45
CA VAL A 30 -8.13 8.64 -11.36
C VAL A 30 -7.74 10.12 -11.45
N SER A 31 -8.67 11.03 -11.13
CA SER A 31 -8.39 12.47 -11.14
C SER A 31 -7.54 12.87 -9.93
N ILE A 32 -6.77 13.95 -10.08
CA ILE A 32 -5.97 14.47 -8.98
C ILE A 32 -6.88 14.94 -7.83
N GLU A 33 -8.05 15.49 -8.14
CA GLU A 33 -9.03 15.95 -7.15
C GLU A 33 -9.52 14.78 -6.30
N THR A 34 -9.77 13.64 -6.92
CA THR A 34 -10.16 12.42 -6.19
C THR A 34 -9.04 11.96 -5.25
N VAL A 35 -7.80 11.93 -5.75
CA VAL A 35 -6.64 11.53 -4.95
C VAL A 35 -6.47 12.48 -3.76
N MET A 36 -6.56 13.80 -3.99
CA MET A 36 -6.45 14.81 -2.91
C MET A 36 -7.51 14.61 -1.85
N ARG A 37 -8.76 14.41 -2.26
CA ARG A 37 -9.88 14.18 -1.35
C ARG A 37 -9.66 12.93 -0.50
N GLN A 38 -9.20 11.85 -1.15
CA GLN A 38 -8.96 10.59 -0.46
C GLN A 38 -7.77 10.70 0.50
N ILE A 39 -6.68 11.36 0.11
CA ILE A 39 -5.56 11.58 1.02
C ILE A 39 -6.03 12.32 2.27
N GLN A 40 -6.79 13.40 2.10
CA GLN A 40 -7.30 14.18 3.23
C GLN A 40 -8.19 13.33 4.14
N LYS A 41 -9.15 12.62 3.56
CA LYS A 41 -10.08 11.78 4.30
C LYS A 41 -9.39 10.65 5.05
N LEU A 42 -8.50 9.90 4.37
CA LEU A 42 -7.88 8.71 4.93
C LEU A 42 -6.78 9.07 5.94
N SER A 43 -6.07 10.18 5.73
CA SER A 43 -5.04 10.65 6.66
C SER A 43 -5.61 11.08 8.01
N GLU A 44 -6.86 11.52 8.04
CA GLU A 44 -7.54 11.88 9.29
C GLU A 44 -8.01 10.67 10.08
N ASP A 45 -8.17 9.52 9.42
CA ASP A 45 -8.63 8.28 10.03
C ASP A 45 -7.46 7.36 10.35
N VAL A 46 -6.58 7.84 11.23
CA VAL A 46 -5.31 7.17 11.56
C VAL A 46 -5.50 5.83 12.29
N ASN A 47 -6.67 5.61 12.87
CA ASN A 47 -6.96 4.35 13.56
C ASN A 47 -7.46 3.26 12.61
N HIS A 48 -7.74 3.60 11.35
CA HIS A 48 -8.28 2.67 10.38
C HIS A 48 -7.39 2.50 9.14
N HIS A 49 -6.65 3.54 8.77
CA HIS A 49 -5.82 3.52 7.55
C HIS A 49 -4.35 3.77 7.84
N TYR A 50 -3.52 2.98 7.18
CA TYR A 50 -2.06 3.11 7.16
C TYR A 50 -1.67 3.47 5.74
N VAL A 51 -1.13 4.66 5.51
CA VAL A 51 -0.69 5.08 4.18
C VAL A 51 0.72 5.65 4.27
N TYR A 52 1.67 4.93 3.69
CA TYR A 52 3.07 5.30 3.71
C TYR A 52 3.59 5.49 2.30
N VAL A 53 4.46 6.47 2.13
CA VAL A 53 5.12 6.75 0.86
C VAL A 53 6.63 6.58 1.02
N TYR A 54 7.27 6.18 -0.07
CA TYR A 54 8.72 6.09 -0.17
C TYR A 54 9.23 7.28 -1.00
N GLU A 55 10.09 8.11 -0.39
CA GLU A 55 10.67 9.27 -1.05
C GLU A 55 12.12 8.97 -1.42
N ASP A 56 12.44 9.12 -2.71
CA ASP A 56 13.81 8.96 -3.18
C ASP A 56 14.65 10.13 -2.69
N GLU A 57 15.77 9.82 -2.02
CA GLU A 57 16.64 10.83 -1.38
C GLU A 57 17.25 11.77 -2.41
N LYS A 58 17.73 11.25 -3.53
CA LYS A 58 18.42 12.05 -4.54
C LYS A 58 17.48 12.99 -5.28
N LEU A 59 16.29 12.49 -5.62
CA LEU A 59 15.30 13.26 -6.37
C LEU A 59 14.36 14.06 -5.47
N GLN A 60 14.34 13.75 -4.17
CA GLN A 60 13.39 14.31 -3.20
C GLN A 60 11.96 14.17 -3.70
N LYS A 61 11.64 12.99 -4.24
CA LYS A 61 10.40 12.70 -4.93
C LYS A 61 9.83 11.35 -4.47
N VAL A 62 8.52 11.30 -4.26
CA VAL A 62 7.82 10.05 -3.93
C VAL A 62 7.83 9.15 -5.16
N VAL A 63 8.25 7.90 -4.98
CA VAL A 63 8.37 6.92 -6.06
C VAL A 63 7.58 5.64 -5.80
N GLY A 64 6.99 5.51 -4.62
CA GLY A 64 6.18 4.34 -4.28
C GLY A 64 5.32 4.61 -3.07
N PHE A 65 4.32 3.74 -2.85
CA PHE A 65 3.46 3.82 -1.66
C PHE A 65 2.89 2.46 -1.29
N VAL A 66 2.47 2.35 -0.04
CA VAL A 66 1.65 1.25 0.45
C VAL A 66 0.46 1.83 1.19
N HIS A 67 -0.72 1.25 0.95
CA HIS A 67 -1.96 1.61 1.64
C HIS A 67 -2.59 0.35 2.20
N ALA A 68 -2.86 0.35 3.50
CA ALA A 68 -3.55 -0.74 4.17
C ALA A 68 -4.67 -0.18 5.03
N GLU A 69 -5.71 -0.99 5.24
CA GLU A 69 -6.82 -0.68 6.15
C GLU A 69 -6.88 -1.70 7.27
N VAL A 70 -7.41 -1.30 8.41
CA VAL A 70 -7.69 -2.24 9.50
C VAL A 70 -8.78 -3.20 9.04
N TYR A 71 -8.52 -4.49 9.19
CA TYR A 71 -9.39 -5.57 8.75
C TYR A 71 -9.91 -6.31 9.98
N GLU A 72 -11.21 -6.20 10.21
CA GLU A 72 -11.86 -6.79 11.38
C GLU A 72 -13.12 -7.52 10.96
N SER A 73 -13.45 -8.61 11.65
CA SER A 73 -14.69 -9.33 11.51
C SER A 73 -15.17 -9.80 12.89
N LEU A 74 -16.39 -10.29 12.95
CA LEU A 74 -16.94 -10.80 14.21
C LEU A 74 -16.23 -12.06 14.70
N TYR A 75 -15.45 -12.73 13.85
CA TYR A 75 -14.86 -14.03 14.14
C TYR A 75 -13.34 -14.05 13.96
N SER A 76 -12.68 -12.90 13.84
CA SER A 76 -11.23 -12.86 13.71
C SER A 76 -10.61 -11.76 14.57
N TYR A 77 -9.32 -11.90 14.84
CA TYR A 77 -8.54 -10.83 15.44
C TYR A 77 -8.33 -9.71 14.41
N SER A 78 -7.90 -8.54 14.88
CA SER A 78 -7.58 -7.42 14.00
C SER A 78 -6.36 -7.72 13.15
N GLY A 79 -6.50 -7.51 11.84
CA GLY A 79 -5.44 -7.59 10.86
C GLY A 79 -5.37 -6.32 10.03
N LEU A 80 -4.49 -6.31 9.06
CA LEU A 80 -4.45 -5.29 8.01
C LEU A 80 -4.74 -5.93 6.66
N ASN A 81 -5.48 -5.21 5.84
CA ASN A 81 -5.73 -5.57 4.45
C ASN A 81 -5.01 -4.56 3.55
N ILE A 82 -4.08 -5.04 2.73
CA ILE A 82 -3.37 -4.19 1.77
C ILE A 82 -4.33 -3.84 0.64
N LEU A 83 -4.57 -2.55 0.44
CA LEU A 83 -5.39 -2.03 -0.64
C LEU A 83 -4.57 -1.67 -1.87
N GLY A 84 -3.30 -1.31 -1.67
CA GLY A 84 -2.41 -0.98 -2.77
C GLY A 84 -0.95 -0.98 -2.33
N LEU A 85 -0.11 -1.48 -3.22
CA LEU A 85 1.34 -1.38 -3.12
C LEU A 85 1.84 -1.14 -4.53
N ALA A 86 2.53 -0.04 -4.73
CA ALA A 86 3.02 0.31 -6.07
C ALA A 86 4.31 1.10 -6.01
N VAL A 87 5.18 0.85 -6.97
CA VAL A 87 6.45 1.55 -7.16
C VAL A 87 6.55 1.91 -8.65
N LEU A 88 7.03 3.13 -8.94
CA LEU A 88 7.24 3.55 -10.34
C LEU A 88 8.19 2.58 -11.05
N PRO A 89 7.96 2.30 -12.35
CA PRO A 89 8.76 1.31 -13.09
C PRO A 89 10.27 1.55 -13.01
N GLU A 90 10.72 2.81 -13.07
CA GLU A 90 12.14 3.16 -13.04
C GLU A 90 12.80 2.81 -11.68
N PHE A 91 12.00 2.60 -10.64
CA PHE A 91 12.47 2.32 -9.29
C PHE A 91 12.18 0.89 -8.84
N GLN A 92 11.58 0.07 -9.69
CA GLN A 92 11.33 -1.33 -9.39
C GLN A 92 12.64 -2.14 -9.39
N GLY A 93 12.66 -3.24 -8.65
CA GLY A 93 13.84 -4.08 -8.53
C GLY A 93 14.92 -3.56 -7.59
N LYS A 94 14.65 -2.51 -6.83
CA LYS A 94 15.59 -1.89 -5.89
C LYS A 94 15.24 -2.16 -4.41
N GLY A 95 14.25 -3.00 -4.14
CA GLY A 95 13.84 -3.33 -2.79
C GLY A 95 12.87 -2.35 -2.14
N ILE A 96 12.36 -1.37 -2.87
CA ILE A 96 11.46 -0.34 -2.31
C ILE A 96 10.14 -0.96 -1.85
N GLY A 97 9.54 -1.83 -2.64
CA GLY A 97 8.31 -2.53 -2.26
C GLY A 97 8.49 -3.34 -0.99
N LYS A 98 9.61 -4.05 -0.89
CA LYS A 98 9.96 -4.84 0.30
C LYS A 98 10.12 -3.93 1.53
N GLU A 99 10.78 -2.79 1.40
CA GLU A 99 10.96 -1.83 2.49
C GLU A 99 9.62 -1.25 2.95
N LEU A 100 8.74 -0.90 2.01
CA LEU A 100 7.41 -0.39 2.33
C LEU A 100 6.60 -1.43 3.12
N MET A 101 6.60 -2.68 2.67
CA MET A 101 5.88 -3.76 3.36
C MET A 101 6.47 -4.01 4.76
N TYR A 102 7.78 -4.03 4.88
CA TYR A 102 8.44 -4.21 6.17
C TYR A 102 8.10 -3.07 7.15
N TYR A 103 8.13 -1.84 6.68
CA TYR A 103 7.77 -0.67 7.48
C TYR A 103 6.33 -0.79 7.99
N LEU A 104 5.42 -1.17 7.11
CA LEU A 104 4.01 -1.41 7.47
C LEU A 104 3.89 -2.50 8.53
N GLU A 105 4.58 -3.62 8.34
CA GLU A 105 4.52 -4.76 9.26
C GLU A 105 5.04 -4.42 10.65
N VAL A 106 6.12 -3.65 10.74
CA VAL A 106 6.66 -3.20 12.02
C VAL A 106 5.65 -2.32 12.77
N ASN A 107 5.05 -1.36 12.07
CA ASN A 107 4.03 -0.48 12.67
C ASN A 107 2.78 -1.27 13.08
N ALA A 108 2.35 -2.20 12.25
CA ALA A 108 1.21 -3.07 12.55
C ALA A 108 1.45 -3.87 13.82
N LYS A 109 2.63 -4.45 13.94
CA LYS A 109 3.01 -5.24 15.12
C LYS A 109 3.04 -4.37 16.38
N ASN A 110 3.54 -3.15 16.29
CA ASN A 110 3.54 -2.21 17.41
C ASN A 110 2.12 -1.83 17.83
N ASP A 111 1.16 -1.83 16.91
CA ASP A 111 -0.25 -1.51 17.16
C ASP A 111 -1.07 -2.76 17.54
N SER A 112 -0.41 -3.89 17.83
CA SER A 112 -1.05 -5.16 18.20
C SER A 112 -1.90 -5.77 17.09
N VAL A 113 -1.61 -5.47 15.85
CA VAL A 113 -2.21 -6.12 14.68
C VAL A 113 -1.54 -7.49 14.52
N LEU A 114 -2.33 -8.54 14.31
CA LEU A 114 -1.85 -9.91 14.37
C LEU A 114 -1.54 -10.55 13.01
N PHE A 115 -2.04 -9.97 11.92
CA PHE A 115 -1.74 -10.48 10.57
C PHE A 115 -1.90 -9.37 9.53
N VAL A 116 -1.27 -9.60 8.38
CA VAL A 116 -1.43 -8.74 7.20
C VAL A 116 -1.86 -9.65 6.07
N ARG A 117 -2.90 -9.26 5.36
CA ARG A 117 -3.44 -10.01 4.23
C ARG A 117 -3.62 -9.11 3.02
N LEU A 118 -3.74 -9.71 1.86
CA LEU A 118 -4.08 -9.01 0.62
C LEU A 118 -4.74 -9.96 -0.36
N ASN A 119 -5.45 -9.39 -1.32
CA ASN A 119 -5.87 -10.09 -2.52
C ASN A 119 -5.05 -9.56 -3.69
N SER A 120 -4.59 -10.46 -4.55
CA SER A 120 -3.90 -10.12 -5.79
C SER A 120 -4.61 -10.82 -6.93
N ALA A 121 -4.81 -10.10 -8.04
CA ALA A 121 -5.47 -10.69 -9.21
C ALA A 121 -4.73 -11.93 -9.69
N ASP A 122 -5.49 -12.94 -10.10
CA ASP A 122 -4.97 -14.26 -10.46
C ASP A 122 -3.89 -14.20 -11.54
N TYR A 123 -3.99 -13.26 -12.47
CA TYR A 123 -3.04 -13.12 -13.58
C TYR A 123 -1.74 -12.39 -13.22
N ARG A 124 -1.65 -11.79 -12.03
CA ARG A 124 -0.48 -10.99 -11.61
C ARG A 124 0.61 -11.88 -11.00
N VAL A 125 1.20 -12.75 -11.83
CA VAL A 125 2.14 -13.77 -11.39
C VAL A 125 3.41 -13.19 -10.74
N GLU A 126 3.92 -12.08 -11.27
CA GLU A 126 5.11 -11.44 -10.71
C GLU A 126 4.85 -10.85 -9.32
N ALA A 127 3.65 -10.29 -9.10
CA ALA A 127 3.25 -9.82 -7.77
C ALA A 127 3.18 -10.98 -6.78
N HIS A 128 2.66 -12.13 -7.21
CA HIS A 128 2.59 -13.33 -6.37
C HIS A 128 3.98 -13.78 -5.92
N LYS A 129 4.93 -13.82 -6.85
CA LYS A 129 6.33 -14.16 -6.54
C LYS A 129 6.93 -13.18 -5.53
N PHE A 130 6.65 -11.90 -5.71
CA PHE A 130 7.12 -10.88 -4.78
C PHE A 130 6.61 -11.13 -3.36
N TYR A 131 5.29 -11.33 -3.20
CA TYR A 131 4.72 -11.57 -1.87
C TYR A 131 5.24 -12.85 -1.24
N GLU A 132 5.38 -13.92 -2.00
CA GLU A 132 5.96 -15.16 -1.50
C GLU A 132 7.41 -14.96 -1.04
N SER A 133 8.18 -14.15 -1.78
CA SER A 133 9.59 -13.88 -1.45
C SER A 133 9.76 -13.14 -0.13
N ILE A 134 8.76 -12.41 0.33
CA ILE A 134 8.79 -11.67 1.59
C ILE A 134 7.98 -12.34 2.71
N GLY A 135 7.58 -13.60 2.51
CA GLY A 135 7.00 -14.45 3.57
C GLY A 135 5.49 -14.57 3.55
N TYR A 136 4.81 -14.05 2.54
CA TYR A 136 3.35 -14.21 2.41
C TYR A 136 3.04 -15.56 1.80
N VAL A 137 1.99 -16.19 2.28
CA VAL A 137 1.55 -17.53 1.84
C VAL A 137 0.20 -17.40 1.15
N CYS A 138 0.09 -17.93 -0.07
CA CYS A 138 -1.19 -18.03 -0.75
C CYS A 138 -1.97 -19.20 -0.15
N ASP A 139 -2.86 -18.91 0.79
CA ASP A 139 -3.61 -19.94 1.52
C ASP A 139 -4.93 -20.34 0.85
N LYS A 140 -5.45 -19.50 -0.06
CA LYS A 140 -6.65 -19.82 -0.83
C LYS A 140 -6.84 -18.91 -2.03
N THR A 141 -7.64 -19.38 -2.97
CA THR A 141 -8.08 -18.62 -4.15
C THR A 141 -9.56 -18.29 -3.99
N GLN A 142 -9.94 -17.03 -4.24
CA GLN A 142 -11.30 -16.55 -4.03
C GLN A 142 -11.81 -15.84 -5.28
N LYS A 143 -13.12 -15.85 -5.44
CA LYS A 143 -13.82 -15.08 -6.48
C LYS A 143 -14.29 -13.75 -5.89
N ARG A 144 -14.15 -12.69 -6.67
CA ARG A 144 -14.66 -11.38 -6.30
C ARG A 144 -16.05 -11.18 -6.89
N PHE A 145 -17.00 -10.76 -6.06
CA PHE A 145 -18.34 -10.39 -6.49
C PHE A 145 -18.55 -8.90 -6.24
N ILE A 146 -19.17 -8.21 -7.18
CA ILE A 146 -19.44 -6.78 -7.06
C ILE A 146 -20.85 -6.47 -7.57
N LYS A 147 -21.53 -5.57 -6.89
CA LYS A 147 -22.82 -5.02 -7.34
C LYS A 147 -22.75 -3.50 -7.17
N ARG A 148 -22.95 -2.77 -8.24
CA ARG A 148 -23.01 -1.30 -8.18
C ARG A 148 -24.38 -0.91 -7.60
N LEU A 149 -24.38 0.16 -6.79
CA LEU A 149 -25.57 0.65 -6.10
C LEU A 149 -26.06 1.99 -6.66
N ASP A 150 -25.37 2.54 -7.65
CA ASP A 150 -25.73 3.77 -8.37
C ASP A 150 -26.77 3.53 -9.48
#